data_6dcd7643e9dd14cfbf34c16760caf67a
#
_entry.id   6dcd7643e9dd14cfbf34c16760caf67a
#
_cell.length_a   1.000
_cell.length_b   1.000
_cell.length_c   1.000
_cell.angle_alpha   90.00
_cell.angle_beta   90.00
_cell.angle_gamma   90.00
#
_symmetry.space_group_name_H-M   'P 1'
#
loop_
_entity.id
_entity.type
_entity.pdbx_description
1 polymer ?
#
loop_
_entity_poly.entity_id
_entity_poly.type
_entity_poly.pdbx_seq_one_letter_code
_entity_poly.pdbx_strand_id
1 'polypeptide(L)'
;FYEFGVWNGFSFKYLINGCKFKKGFGFDTFTGLPEAWGEVQPKGGLSAQGIVPKIEGGEFIVGDFKDTLPKFFSEERPKAGLINFDADLYSSTLCALTHVQKVIDKKTILIFDEFFDVIDREWELDECRALKEFCEKFNFKYEVVMVSFFSKQLAIRLL
;
A
#
# COMPACT_ATOMS: atom_id res chain seq x y z
N PHE A 1 11.01 -5.05 -0.28
CA PHE A 1 9.56 -4.86 -0.14
C PHE A 1 9.16 -3.48 -0.63
N TYR A 2 7.87 -3.24 -0.80
CA TYR A 2 7.29 -1.97 -1.20
C TYR A 2 6.20 -1.58 -0.21
N GLU A 3 6.06 -0.28 0.08
CA GLU A 3 5.01 0.26 0.94
C GLU A 3 4.41 1.51 0.32
N PHE A 4 3.09 1.53 0.24
CA PHE A 4 2.29 2.62 -0.30
C PHE A 4 1.49 3.27 0.83
N GLY A 5 1.83 4.52 1.17
CA GLY A 5 1.50 5.16 2.43
C GLY A 5 2.58 4.84 3.47
N VAL A 6 3.38 5.81 3.83
CA VAL A 6 4.53 5.63 4.75
C VAL A 6 4.36 6.48 6.00
N TRP A 7 3.74 7.65 5.82
CA TRP A 7 3.58 8.64 6.89
C TRP A 7 4.89 8.92 7.62
N ASN A 8 5.00 8.51 8.90
CA ASN A 8 6.21 8.70 9.71
C ASN A 8 7.19 7.51 9.68
N GLY A 9 6.87 6.45 8.91
CA GLY A 9 7.73 5.30 8.68
C GLY A 9 7.75 4.25 9.78
N PHE A 10 6.78 4.19 10.68
CA PHE A 10 6.74 3.17 11.74
C PHE A 10 6.54 1.76 11.16
N SER A 11 5.53 1.56 10.32
CA SER A 11 5.26 0.30 9.61
C SER A 11 6.44 -0.09 8.75
N PHE A 12 6.96 0.84 7.97
CA PHE A 12 8.14 0.62 7.11
C PHE A 12 9.35 0.11 7.90
N LYS A 13 9.68 0.79 9.01
CA LYS A 13 10.78 0.41 9.89
C LYS A 13 10.57 -0.96 10.53
N TYR A 14 9.34 -1.26 10.92
CA TYR A 14 8.97 -2.55 11.50
C TYR A 14 9.15 -3.68 10.47
N LEU A 15 8.64 -3.48 9.25
CA LEU A 15 8.70 -4.48 8.18
C LEU A 15 10.13 -4.73 7.70
N ILE A 16 10.92 -3.67 7.46
CA ILE A 16 12.30 -3.86 6.96
C ILE A 16 13.17 -4.61 7.95
N ASN A 17 13.03 -4.32 9.26
CA ASN A 17 13.81 -4.96 10.30
C ASN A 17 13.26 -6.34 10.67
N GLY A 18 11.94 -6.46 10.86
CA GLY A 18 11.28 -7.70 11.31
C GLY A 18 11.37 -8.81 10.26
N CYS A 19 11.17 -8.49 8.99
CA CYS A 19 11.29 -9.44 7.89
C CYS A 19 12.70 -9.53 7.32
N LYS A 20 13.66 -8.77 7.86
CA LYS A 20 15.06 -8.74 7.41
C LYS A 20 15.23 -8.43 5.91
N PHE A 21 14.38 -7.55 5.37
CA PHE A 21 14.53 -7.10 4.00
C PHE A 21 15.81 -6.26 3.85
N LYS A 22 16.56 -6.52 2.78
CA LYS A 22 17.77 -5.75 2.48
C LYS A 22 17.42 -4.36 1.94
N LYS A 23 16.28 -4.23 1.27
CA LYS A 23 15.82 -2.97 0.68
C LYS A 23 14.30 -2.87 0.72
N GLY A 24 13.81 -1.68 1.03
CA GLY A 24 12.42 -1.28 0.94
C GLY A 24 12.26 0.00 0.12
N PHE A 25 11.15 0.10 -0.61
CA PHE A 25 10.75 1.28 -1.34
C PHE A 25 9.45 1.79 -0.74
N GLY A 26 9.45 3.01 -0.23
CA GLY A 26 8.29 3.65 0.36
C GLY A 26 7.79 4.80 -0.52
N PHE A 27 6.48 4.88 -0.73
CA PHE A 27 5.84 5.89 -1.56
C PHE A 27 4.87 6.69 -0.71
N ASP A 28 5.02 8.00 -0.69
CA ASP A 28 4.15 8.91 0.05
C ASP A 28 4.35 10.35 -0.43
N THR A 29 3.35 11.18 -0.25
CA THR A 29 3.48 12.63 -0.41
C THR A 29 4.23 13.26 0.76
N PHE A 30 4.14 12.65 1.95
CA PHE A 30 4.53 13.16 3.27
C PHE A 30 3.83 14.47 3.66
N THR A 31 2.92 14.95 2.82
CA THR A 31 2.12 16.17 3.07
C THR A 31 0.65 15.88 3.37
N GLY A 32 0.30 14.58 3.42
CA GLY A 32 -1.02 14.08 3.76
C GLY A 32 -1.83 13.61 2.54
N LEU A 33 -3.07 13.22 2.80
CA LEU A 33 -3.96 12.62 1.82
C LEU A 33 -4.21 13.54 0.62
N PRO A 34 -4.17 13.03 -0.62
CA PRO A 34 -4.40 13.82 -1.84
C PRO A 34 -5.86 14.27 -2.00
N GLU A 35 -6.79 13.59 -1.33
CA GLU A 35 -8.22 13.91 -1.29
C GLU A 35 -8.78 13.59 0.10
N ALA A 36 -10.05 13.92 0.36
CA ALA A 36 -10.68 13.57 1.62
C ALA A 36 -11.01 12.07 1.67
N TRP A 37 -10.81 11.46 2.82
CA TRP A 37 -11.22 10.09 3.10
C TRP A 37 -12.60 10.10 3.79
N GLY A 38 -13.62 10.20 2.97
CA GLY A 38 -14.98 10.34 3.45
C GLY A 38 -15.13 11.48 4.47
N GLU A 39 -15.78 11.18 5.59
CA GLU A 39 -15.88 12.07 6.77
C GLU A 39 -14.77 11.80 7.80
N VAL A 40 -13.92 10.79 7.58
CA VAL A 40 -12.89 10.33 8.52
C VAL A 40 -11.73 11.31 8.59
N GLN A 41 -11.20 11.71 7.42
CA GLN A 41 -10.07 12.63 7.33
C GLN A 41 -10.23 13.61 6.17
N PRO A 42 -9.94 14.90 6.37
CA PRO A 42 -9.94 15.87 5.28
C PRO A 42 -8.74 15.66 4.36
N LYS A 43 -8.81 16.24 3.17
CA LYS A 43 -7.62 16.39 2.31
C LYS A 43 -6.48 17.03 3.09
N GLY A 44 -5.26 16.48 2.97
CA GLY A 44 -4.09 16.89 3.75
C GLY A 44 -4.04 16.30 5.16
N GLY A 45 -5.03 15.49 5.57
CA GLY A 45 -4.98 14.70 6.79
C GLY A 45 -3.84 13.68 6.77
N LEU A 46 -3.46 13.14 7.91
CA LEU A 46 -2.35 12.18 8.06
C LEU A 46 -1.00 12.70 7.53
N SER A 47 -0.78 14.02 7.62
CA SER A 47 0.45 14.66 7.14
C SER A 47 1.64 14.37 8.05
N ALA A 48 2.77 13.99 7.46
CA ALA A 48 4.08 13.99 8.12
C ALA A 48 4.79 15.37 8.03
N GLN A 49 4.05 16.42 7.66
CA GLN A 49 4.56 17.79 7.51
C GLN A 49 5.75 17.91 6.53
N GLY A 50 5.79 17.06 5.51
CA GLY A 50 6.87 16.98 4.54
C GLY A 50 8.14 16.32 5.06
N ILE A 51 8.12 15.74 6.26
CA ILE A 51 9.29 15.08 6.86
C ILE A 51 9.39 13.66 6.31
N VAL A 52 10.45 13.41 5.55
CA VAL A 52 10.78 12.08 5.02
C VAL A 52 11.61 11.31 6.05
N PRO A 53 11.19 10.12 6.48
CA PRO A 53 11.94 9.35 7.48
C PRO A 53 13.29 8.87 6.92
N LYS A 54 14.28 8.75 7.81
CA LYS A 54 15.58 8.17 7.49
C LYS A 54 15.67 6.77 8.09
N ILE A 55 15.50 5.75 7.24
CA ILE A 55 15.51 4.34 7.66
C ILE A 55 16.56 3.61 6.84
N GLU A 56 17.44 2.87 7.50
CA GLU A 56 18.48 2.10 6.83
C GLU A 56 17.85 1.05 5.89
N GLY A 57 18.34 0.96 4.65
CA GLY A 57 17.78 0.12 3.60
C GLY A 57 16.50 0.66 2.96
N GLY A 58 15.95 1.78 3.47
CA GLY A 58 14.78 2.44 2.88
C GLY A 58 15.16 3.46 1.80
N GLU A 59 14.38 3.46 0.73
CA GLU A 59 14.38 4.50 -0.30
C GLU A 59 12.97 5.05 -0.44
N PHE A 60 12.81 6.38 -0.30
CA PHE A 60 11.50 7.01 -0.28
C PHE A 60 11.28 7.83 -1.54
N ILE A 61 10.17 7.55 -2.22
CA ILE A 61 9.73 8.21 -3.44
C ILE A 61 8.61 9.19 -3.05
N VAL A 62 8.95 10.48 -3.07
CA VAL A 62 8.10 11.56 -2.58
C VAL A 62 7.21 12.09 -3.69
N GLY A 63 5.90 12.10 -3.48
CA GLY A 63 4.91 12.69 -4.38
C GLY A 63 3.66 11.83 -4.56
N ASP A 64 2.70 12.39 -5.29
CA ASP A 64 1.47 11.66 -5.64
C ASP A 64 1.77 10.38 -6.42
N PHE A 65 1.06 9.31 -6.12
CA PHE A 65 1.23 8.00 -6.78
C PHE A 65 1.04 8.09 -8.31
N LYS A 66 0.04 8.87 -8.77
CA LYS A 66 -0.23 9.08 -10.20
C LYS A 66 0.97 9.66 -10.97
N ASP A 67 1.84 10.41 -10.29
CA ASP A 67 2.98 11.08 -10.90
C ASP A 67 4.30 10.29 -10.71
N THR A 68 4.41 9.56 -9.61
CA THR A 68 5.63 8.87 -9.20
C THR A 68 5.69 7.42 -9.67
N LEU A 69 4.58 6.67 -9.56
CA LEU A 69 4.57 5.24 -9.87
C LEU A 69 4.82 4.92 -11.35
N PRO A 70 4.23 5.64 -12.32
CA PRO A 70 4.54 5.40 -13.74
C PRO A 70 6.03 5.53 -14.04
N LYS A 71 6.70 6.53 -13.44
CA LYS A 71 8.13 6.77 -13.62
C LYS A 71 8.96 5.69 -12.94
N PHE A 72 8.64 5.36 -11.70
CA PHE A 72 9.38 4.37 -10.92
C PHE A 72 9.31 2.97 -11.55
N PHE A 73 8.12 2.54 -11.97
CA PHE A 73 7.90 1.23 -12.59
C PHE A 73 8.10 1.21 -14.11
N SER A 74 8.57 2.31 -14.73
CA SER A 74 9.04 2.29 -16.12
C SER A 74 10.36 1.52 -16.27
N GLU A 75 11.15 1.47 -15.20
CA GLU A 75 12.37 0.70 -15.11
C GLU A 75 12.13 -0.70 -14.53
N GLU A 76 13.05 -1.62 -14.83
CA GLU A 76 13.01 -2.94 -14.21
C GLU A 76 13.29 -2.85 -12.71
N ARG A 77 12.44 -3.49 -11.91
CA ARG A 77 12.53 -3.50 -10.45
C ARG A 77 12.56 -4.93 -9.92
N PRO A 78 13.19 -5.15 -8.76
CA PRO A 78 13.22 -6.48 -8.15
C PRO A 78 11.81 -6.95 -7.77
N LYS A 79 11.59 -8.26 -7.86
CA LYS A 79 10.36 -8.86 -7.37
C LYS A 79 10.19 -8.60 -5.88
N ALA A 80 8.96 -8.32 -5.49
CA ALA A 80 8.60 -8.09 -4.09
C ALA A 80 8.48 -9.40 -3.32
N GLY A 81 9.04 -9.46 -2.13
CA GLY A 81 8.66 -10.49 -1.16
C GLY A 81 7.38 -10.12 -0.43
N LEU A 82 7.18 -8.80 -0.22
CA LEU A 82 6.02 -8.24 0.45
C LEU A 82 5.70 -6.87 -0.13
N ILE A 83 4.41 -6.55 -0.24
CA ILE A 83 3.88 -5.23 -0.56
C ILE A 83 2.86 -4.86 0.52
N ASN A 84 3.05 -3.71 1.17
CA ASN A 84 2.12 -3.15 2.13
C ASN A 84 1.34 -2.00 1.49
N PHE A 85 0.02 -2.12 1.46
CA PHE A 85 -0.91 -1.07 1.08
C PHE A 85 -1.46 -0.46 2.36
N ASP A 86 -1.13 0.79 2.61
CA ASP A 86 -1.48 1.58 3.79
C ASP A 86 -1.74 3.02 3.31
N ALA A 87 -2.56 3.10 2.25
CA ALA A 87 -2.81 4.34 1.53
C ALA A 87 -4.23 4.87 1.73
N ASP A 88 -5.01 4.22 2.60
CA ASP A 88 -6.35 4.57 3.04
C ASP A 88 -7.39 4.65 1.90
N LEU A 89 -7.08 5.37 0.84
CA LEU A 89 -8.00 5.75 -0.22
C LEU A 89 -8.09 4.68 -1.33
N TYR A 90 -9.33 4.43 -1.76
CA TYR A 90 -9.59 3.58 -2.95
C TYR A 90 -8.75 4.00 -4.17
N SER A 91 -8.72 5.31 -4.48
CA SER A 91 -8.00 5.84 -5.65
C SER A 91 -6.50 5.58 -5.56
N SER A 92 -5.91 5.76 -4.38
CA SER A 92 -4.49 5.53 -4.10
C SER A 92 -4.15 4.05 -4.20
N THR A 93 -4.92 3.19 -3.55
CA THR A 93 -4.71 1.75 -3.54
C THR A 93 -4.86 1.15 -4.94
N LEU A 94 -5.89 1.55 -5.70
CA LEU A 94 -6.07 1.08 -7.09
C LEU A 94 -4.93 1.54 -8.00
N CYS A 95 -4.46 2.77 -7.82
CA CYS A 95 -3.30 3.30 -8.55
C CYS A 95 -2.05 2.45 -8.25
N ALA A 96 -1.76 2.18 -6.98
CA ALA A 96 -0.64 1.36 -6.57
C ALA A 96 -0.73 -0.07 -7.12
N LEU A 97 -1.86 -0.75 -6.93
CA LEU A 97 -2.12 -2.09 -7.46
C LEU A 97 -1.87 -2.18 -8.97
N THR A 98 -2.34 -1.18 -9.72
CA THR A 98 -2.18 -1.15 -11.19
C THR A 98 -0.71 -1.11 -11.62
N HIS A 99 0.17 -0.47 -10.84
CA HIS A 99 1.58 -0.32 -11.21
C HIS A 99 2.49 -1.45 -10.71
N VAL A 100 2.13 -2.11 -9.60
CA VAL A 100 2.99 -3.15 -8.99
C VAL A 100 2.97 -4.51 -9.68
N GLN A 101 2.13 -4.73 -10.68
CA GLN A 101 1.99 -6.03 -11.35
C GLN A 101 3.32 -6.64 -11.79
N LYS A 102 4.23 -5.79 -12.29
CA LYS A 102 5.54 -6.22 -12.79
C LYS A 102 6.46 -6.78 -11.70
N VAL A 103 6.22 -6.44 -10.44
CA VAL A 103 7.05 -6.86 -9.30
C VAL A 103 6.41 -7.94 -8.44
N ILE A 104 5.19 -8.33 -8.76
CA ILE A 104 4.48 -9.44 -8.09
C ILE A 104 4.86 -10.77 -8.74
N ASP A 105 5.00 -11.79 -7.92
CA ASP A 105 5.03 -13.19 -8.31
C ASP A 105 4.25 -14.06 -7.31
N LYS A 106 4.25 -15.39 -7.52
CA LYS A 106 3.53 -16.37 -6.67
C LYS A 106 4.02 -16.43 -5.21
N LYS A 107 5.13 -15.78 -4.87
CA LYS A 107 5.66 -15.72 -3.50
C LYS A 107 5.40 -14.39 -2.82
N THR A 108 4.96 -13.40 -3.58
CA THR A 108 4.69 -12.06 -3.07
C THR A 108 3.47 -12.08 -2.15
N ILE A 109 3.63 -11.56 -0.95
CA ILE A 109 2.53 -11.31 -0.02
C ILE A 109 2.08 -9.87 -0.17
N LEU A 110 0.77 -9.66 -0.33
CA LEU A 110 0.14 -8.36 -0.35
C LEU A 110 -0.57 -8.17 0.98
N ILE A 111 -0.28 -7.10 1.71
CA ILE A 111 -0.95 -6.71 2.95
C ILE A 111 -1.76 -5.46 2.66
N PHE A 112 -2.99 -5.43 3.15
CA PHE A 112 -3.90 -4.29 3.14
C PHE A 112 -4.16 -3.90 4.59
N ASP A 113 -3.91 -2.65 4.96
CA ASP A 113 -3.92 -2.22 6.37
C ASP A 113 -5.33 -2.01 6.88
N GLU A 114 -6.21 -1.38 6.12
CA GLU A 114 -7.60 -1.13 6.48
C GLU A 114 -8.59 -1.80 5.49
N PHE A 115 -8.54 -3.13 5.42
CA PHE A 115 -9.35 -3.90 4.47
C PHE A 115 -10.83 -4.00 4.84
N PHE A 116 -11.16 -3.93 6.13
CA PHE A 116 -12.54 -4.05 6.60
C PHE A 116 -12.93 -2.84 7.44
N ASP A 117 -14.14 -2.33 7.25
CA ASP A 117 -14.80 -1.55 8.29
C ASP A 117 -15.83 -2.41 9.03
N VAL A 118 -15.64 -2.57 10.34
CA VAL A 118 -16.53 -3.40 11.18
C VAL A 118 -17.73 -2.59 11.68
N ILE A 119 -17.68 -1.27 11.61
CA ILE A 119 -18.64 -0.38 12.24
C ILE A 119 -19.85 -0.12 11.34
N ASP A 120 -19.63 0.17 10.06
CA ASP A 120 -20.71 0.64 9.17
C ASP A 120 -21.21 -0.38 8.15
N ARG A 121 -20.74 -1.62 8.16
CA ARG A 121 -21.13 -2.70 7.24
C ARG A 121 -20.92 -2.43 5.75
N GLU A 122 -20.19 -1.38 5.39
CA GLU A 122 -19.82 -1.06 4.03
C GLU A 122 -18.41 -1.59 3.73
N TRP A 123 -18.24 -2.90 3.84
CA TRP A 123 -16.93 -3.55 3.68
C TRP A 123 -16.35 -3.50 2.26
N GLU A 124 -17.08 -3.01 1.30
CA GLU A 124 -16.61 -2.89 -0.09
C GLU A 124 -15.98 -1.51 -0.39
N LEU A 125 -15.65 -0.76 0.65
CA LEU A 125 -15.02 0.55 0.47
C LEU A 125 -13.50 0.43 0.35
N ASP A 126 -12.92 1.45 -0.24
CA ASP A 126 -11.49 1.73 -0.27
C ASP A 126 -10.61 0.55 -0.75
N GLU A 127 -9.80 -0.04 0.09
CA GLU A 127 -8.83 -1.07 -0.28
C GLU A 127 -9.49 -2.36 -0.76
N CYS A 128 -10.60 -2.77 -0.14
CA CYS A 128 -11.37 -3.95 -0.56
C CYS A 128 -11.92 -3.79 -1.97
N ARG A 129 -12.54 -2.63 -2.25
CA ARG A 129 -13.04 -2.28 -3.57
C ARG A 129 -11.92 -2.21 -4.60
N ALA A 130 -10.78 -1.60 -4.23
CA ALA A 130 -9.61 -1.49 -5.11
C ALA A 130 -9.06 -2.87 -5.50
N LEU A 131 -8.93 -3.78 -4.54
CA LEU A 131 -8.47 -5.16 -4.80
C LEU A 131 -9.45 -5.92 -5.69
N LYS A 132 -10.77 -5.82 -5.44
CA LYS A 132 -11.81 -6.46 -6.25
C LYS A 132 -11.73 -6.01 -7.70
N GLU A 133 -11.73 -4.69 -7.94
CA GLU A 133 -11.64 -4.13 -9.28
C GLU A 133 -10.33 -4.51 -9.99
N PHE A 134 -9.21 -4.48 -9.27
CA PHE A 134 -7.92 -4.92 -9.79
C PHE A 134 -7.96 -6.38 -10.24
N CYS A 135 -8.48 -7.27 -9.40
CA CYS A 135 -8.57 -8.69 -9.73
C CYS A 135 -9.50 -8.97 -10.92
N GLU A 136 -10.63 -8.28 -11.00
CA GLU A 136 -11.55 -8.40 -12.13
C GLU A 136 -10.91 -7.90 -13.43
N LYS A 137 -10.28 -6.72 -13.41
CA LYS A 137 -9.67 -6.09 -14.58
C LYS A 137 -8.52 -6.90 -15.17
N PHE A 138 -7.70 -7.50 -14.32
CA PHE A 138 -6.49 -8.23 -14.74
C PHE A 138 -6.63 -9.75 -14.66
N ASN A 139 -7.85 -10.25 -14.37
CA ASN A 139 -8.16 -11.66 -14.23
C ASN A 139 -7.27 -12.40 -13.24
N PHE A 140 -6.95 -11.75 -12.11
CA PHE A 140 -6.25 -12.37 -11.01
C PHE A 140 -7.22 -13.07 -10.06
N LYS A 141 -6.74 -14.16 -9.48
CA LYS A 141 -7.32 -14.82 -8.31
C LYS A 141 -6.36 -14.71 -7.15
N TYR A 142 -6.86 -14.78 -5.94
CA TYR A 142 -6.00 -14.76 -4.76
C TYR A 142 -6.48 -15.77 -3.72
N GLU A 143 -5.56 -16.14 -2.85
CA GLU A 143 -5.87 -16.87 -1.62
C GLU A 143 -5.60 -15.97 -0.43
N VAL A 144 -6.41 -16.09 0.61
CA VAL A 144 -6.22 -15.39 1.87
C VAL A 144 -5.17 -16.13 2.69
N VAL A 145 -4.11 -15.42 3.06
CA VAL A 145 -3.01 -15.95 3.88
C VAL A 145 -3.26 -15.67 5.36
N MET A 146 -3.75 -14.47 5.69
CA MET A 146 -4.01 -14.05 7.06
C MET A 146 -5.11 -13.00 7.09
N VAL A 147 -5.91 -13.02 8.14
CA VAL A 147 -6.88 -11.98 8.49
C VAL A 147 -6.67 -11.56 9.93
N SER A 148 -6.61 -10.27 10.18
CA SER A 148 -6.63 -9.70 11.52
C SER A 148 -7.86 -8.82 11.71
N PHE A 149 -8.86 -9.32 12.40
CA PHE A 149 -10.08 -8.54 12.68
C PHE A 149 -9.83 -7.38 13.66
N PHE A 150 -8.82 -7.51 14.51
CA PHE A 150 -8.50 -6.46 15.48
C PHE A 150 -7.84 -5.25 14.82
N SER A 151 -6.89 -5.48 13.93
CA SER A 151 -6.18 -4.43 13.18
C SER A 151 -6.76 -4.18 11.78
N LYS A 152 -7.89 -4.82 11.44
CA LYS A 152 -8.59 -4.70 10.14
C LYS A 152 -7.77 -5.14 8.92
N GLN A 153 -6.67 -5.83 9.12
CA GLN A 153 -5.72 -6.18 8.08
C GLN A 153 -6.06 -7.48 7.34
N LEU A 154 -5.78 -7.48 6.05
CA LEU A 154 -5.82 -8.67 5.21
C LEU A 154 -4.47 -8.90 4.55
N ALA A 155 -3.96 -10.14 4.61
CA ALA A 155 -2.83 -10.56 3.80
C ALA A 155 -3.27 -11.63 2.79
N ILE A 156 -2.88 -11.43 1.53
CA ILE A 156 -3.22 -12.32 0.42
C ILE A 156 -1.99 -12.69 -0.41
N ARG A 157 -2.16 -13.69 -1.26
CA ARG A 157 -1.23 -14.06 -2.33
C ARG A 157 -2.01 -14.26 -3.63
N LEU A 158 -1.49 -13.69 -4.73
CA LEU A 158 -2.08 -13.93 -6.06
C LEU A 158 -1.74 -15.34 -6.56
N LEU A 159 -2.69 -15.95 -7.29
CA LEU A 159 -2.60 -17.31 -7.81
C LEU A 159 -2.18 -17.35 -9.28
#